data_044518a802fc06bf3c86454bd65b4f2f
#
_entry.id   044518a802fc06bf3c86454bd65b4f2f
#
_cell.length_a   1.000
_cell.length_b   1.000
_cell.length_c   1.000
_cell.angle_alpha   90.00
_cell.angle_beta   90.00
_cell.angle_gamma   90.00
#
_symmetry.space_group_name_H-M   'P 1'
#
loop_
_entity.id
_entity.type
_entity.pdbx_description
1 polymer ?
#
loop_
_entity_poly.entity_id
_entity_poly.type
_entity_poly.pdbx_seq_one_letter_code
_entity_poly.pdbx_strand_id
1 'polypeptide(L)'
;EKNGLPKVLMLSGKKGSGKSTLINHLMFYIFDKTTLKEAATVSINGAINKPQSIPFVENMTVEDFVAISGGYKDGADTSVIDVFRRLNDGNFETISQDIKYAGSSALENKNERLYLQPFDIVSVRYIKGYTPQRKVRLQGEVSYPGDYAITTKEERISDLIDKAGGLSPYAYIQGATLYREKSSIEKKIQDELLQVLSENDSLVELQDQESFKIGINLTEILKEGGKGSFYDLILEEGDELFIPSQKQTIEIQGEVLLPSLVRYEKKNTLKTYIDKSGGFSENAKKGNVYVVYANGDIKTTKKFLFFKNYPPLEPGAVILVPNKAEKTRMSIQEILGITTTLGTLALLINSLKN
;
A
#
# COMPACT_ATOMS: atom_id res chain seq x y z
N GLU A 1 -23.82 -29.27 -46.51
CA GLU A 1 -24.29 -29.37 -45.10
C GLU A 1 -23.70 -28.24 -44.28
N LYS A 2 -24.52 -27.26 -43.95
CA LYS A 2 -24.11 -26.15 -43.06
C LYS A 2 -24.17 -26.62 -41.60
N ASN A 3 -23.09 -27.16 -41.10
CA ASN A 3 -22.94 -27.34 -39.68
C ASN A 3 -22.73 -25.97 -39.05
N GLY A 4 -23.80 -25.37 -38.56
CA GLY A 4 -23.72 -24.13 -37.78
C GLY A 4 -23.00 -24.37 -36.49
N LEU A 5 -22.09 -23.44 -36.12
CA LEU A 5 -21.45 -23.42 -34.82
C LEU A 5 -22.49 -23.36 -33.68
N PRO A 6 -22.23 -24.02 -32.56
CA PRO A 6 -23.14 -23.95 -31.40
C PRO A 6 -23.32 -22.49 -30.96
N LYS A 7 -24.55 -22.13 -30.60
CA LYS A 7 -24.89 -20.76 -30.14
C LYS A 7 -24.14 -20.30 -28.92
N VAL A 8 -23.58 -21.24 -28.15
CA VAL A 8 -22.79 -20.97 -26.93
C VAL A 8 -21.60 -21.94 -26.91
N LEU A 9 -20.39 -21.39 -26.80
CA LEU A 9 -19.16 -22.14 -26.61
C LEU A 9 -18.59 -21.81 -25.23
N MET A 10 -18.56 -22.79 -24.31
CA MET A 10 -17.94 -22.64 -23.01
C MET A 10 -16.54 -23.23 -23.02
N LEU A 11 -15.53 -22.41 -22.74
CA LEU A 11 -14.14 -22.81 -22.59
C LEU A 11 -13.74 -22.83 -21.11
N SER A 12 -13.49 -24.01 -20.57
CA SER A 12 -13.04 -24.23 -19.21
C SER A 12 -11.56 -24.65 -19.18
N GLY A 13 -10.82 -24.27 -18.16
CA GLY A 13 -9.42 -24.65 -17.97
C GLY A 13 -8.64 -23.71 -17.05
N LYS A 14 -7.46 -24.14 -16.58
CA LYS A 14 -6.60 -23.36 -15.70
C LYS A 14 -6.12 -22.04 -16.35
N LYS A 15 -5.78 -21.04 -15.52
CA LYS A 15 -5.17 -19.79 -16.00
C LYS A 15 -3.87 -20.11 -16.75
N GLY A 16 -3.66 -19.52 -17.93
CA GLY A 16 -2.48 -19.80 -18.77
C GLY A 16 -2.63 -20.96 -19.77
N SER A 17 -3.78 -21.68 -19.82
CA SER A 17 -4.00 -22.82 -20.71
C SER A 17 -4.27 -22.45 -22.19
N GLY A 18 -3.94 -21.24 -22.63
CA GLY A 18 -4.10 -20.83 -24.03
C GLY A 18 -5.54 -20.55 -24.48
N LYS A 19 -6.50 -20.43 -23.55
CA LYS A 19 -7.91 -20.15 -23.87
C LYS A 19 -8.11 -18.86 -24.68
N SER A 20 -7.41 -17.80 -24.33
CA SER A 20 -7.45 -16.53 -25.05
C SER A 20 -6.93 -16.66 -26.47
N THR A 21 -5.86 -17.43 -26.66
CA THR A 21 -5.29 -17.71 -27.99
C THR A 21 -6.26 -18.52 -28.85
N LEU A 22 -6.94 -19.51 -28.25
CA LEU A 22 -7.94 -20.30 -28.93
C LEU A 22 -9.18 -19.48 -29.30
N ILE A 23 -9.63 -18.60 -28.39
CA ILE A 23 -10.74 -17.68 -28.67
C ILE A 23 -10.37 -16.75 -29.83
N ASN A 24 -9.18 -16.16 -29.81
CA ASN A 24 -8.70 -15.29 -30.88
C ASN A 24 -8.60 -16.03 -32.23
N HIS A 25 -8.13 -17.28 -32.22
CA HIS A 25 -8.08 -18.14 -33.43
C HIS A 25 -9.47 -18.47 -33.94
N LEU A 26 -10.41 -18.79 -33.07
CA LEU A 26 -11.81 -19.07 -33.41
C LEU A 26 -12.51 -17.82 -33.99
N MET A 27 -12.27 -16.64 -33.37
CA MET A 27 -12.76 -15.37 -33.87
C MET A 27 -12.19 -15.06 -35.26
N PHE A 28 -10.89 -15.29 -35.46
CA PHE A 28 -10.24 -15.16 -36.78
C PHE A 28 -10.87 -16.09 -37.84
N TYR A 29 -11.22 -17.30 -37.46
CA TYR A 29 -11.81 -18.29 -38.38
C TYR A 29 -13.26 -18.01 -38.72
N ILE A 30 -14.02 -17.41 -37.80
CA ILE A 30 -15.44 -17.10 -37.94
C ILE A 30 -15.67 -15.80 -38.72
N PHE A 31 -14.83 -14.77 -38.49
CA PHE A 31 -15.05 -13.42 -39.03
C PHE A 31 -14.21 -13.05 -40.26
N ASP A 32 -13.67 -14.07 -40.95
CA ASP A 32 -12.94 -13.93 -42.23
C ASP A 32 -11.60 -13.20 -42.19
N LYS A 33 -10.81 -13.80 -42.57
CA LYS A 33 -9.57 -14.29 -43.19
C LYS A 33 -8.58 -13.28 -43.76
N THR A 34 -8.95 -12.09 -44.09
CA THR A 34 -8.06 -11.23 -44.90
C THR A 34 -7.58 -9.98 -44.21
N THR A 35 -8.04 -9.70 -43.02
CA THR A 35 -7.55 -8.59 -42.22
C THR A 35 -7.46 -8.99 -40.75
N LEU A 36 -6.26 -9.20 -40.27
CA LEU A 36 -5.88 -8.92 -38.87
C LEU A 36 -6.06 -7.40 -38.63
N LYS A 37 -7.27 -6.89 -38.86
CA LYS A 37 -7.65 -5.64 -38.22
C LYS A 37 -7.77 -5.97 -36.78
N GLU A 38 -7.05 -5.24 -35.94
CA GLU A 38 -7.28 -5.23 -34.51
C GLU A 38 -8.78 -5.27 -34.28
N ALA A 39 -9.25 -6.28 -33.51
CA ALA A 39 -10.68 -6.38 -33.26
C ALA A 39 -11.13 -5.03 -32.71
N ALA A 40 -12.09 -4.41 -33.38
CA ALA A 40 -12.56 -3.08 -33.01
C ALA A 40 -12.96 -3.11 -31.53
N THR A 41 -12.39 -2.26 -30.73
CA THR A 41 -12.65 -2.15 -29.30
C THR A 41 -13.29 -0.81 -28.99
N VAL A 42 -13.99 -0.74 -27.87
CA VAL A 42 -14.41 0.50 -27.22
C VAL A 42 -13.77 0.57 -25.84
N SER A 43 -13.40 1.76 -25.39
CA SER A 43 -12.73 1.96 -24.12
C SER A 43 -13.50 2.93 -23.25
N ILE A 44 -13.48 2.70 -21.92
CA ILE A 44 -14.08 3.62 -20.95
C ILE A 44 -13.08 3.93 -19.83
N ASN A 45 -12.97 5.20 -19.45
CA ASN A 45 -12.07 5.68 -18.43
C ASN A 45 -12.68 6.81 -17.57
N GLY A 46 -11.91 7.35 -16.64
CA GLY A 46 -12.31 8.43 -15.74
C GLY A 46 -13.02 7.96 -14.48
N ALA A 47 -14.10 8.65 -14.11
CA ALA A 47 -14.84 8.40 -12.87
C ALA A 47 -15.79 7.18 -12.99
N ILE A 48 -15.22 6.03 -13.33
CA ILE A 48 -15.91 4.74 -13.52
C ILE A 48 -15.29 3.67 -12.62
N ASN A 49 -16.09 2.75 -12.11
CA ASN A 49 -15.60 1.73 -11.14
C ASN A 49 -14.59 0.77 -11.75
N LYS A 50 -14.78 0.35 -13.01
CA LYS A 50 -13.89 -0.57 -13.71
C LYS A 50 -13.51 0.01 -15.07
N PRO A 51 -12.48 0.88 -15.15
CA PRO A 51 -11.94 1.31 -16.43
C PRO A 51 -11.48 0.10 -17.23
N GLN A 52 -11.93 -0.01 -18.48
CA GLN A 52 -11.65 -1.17 -19.32
C GLN A 52 -11.78 -0.87 -20.81
N SER A 53 -11.23 -1.77 -21.61
CA SER A 53 -11.46 -1.84 -23.05
C SER A 53 -12.07 -3.20 -23.38
N ILE A 54 -13.15 -3.18 -24.14
CA ILE A 54 -13.89 -4.40 -24.53
C ILE A 54 -14.07 -4.43 -26.05
N PRO A 55 -14.27 -5.61 -26.66
CA PRO A 55 -14.65 -5.72 -28.05
C PRO A 55 -15.93 -4.92 -28.32
N PHE A 56 -15.95 -4.20 -29.45
CA PHE A 56 -17.13 -3.47 -29.89
C PHE A 56 -18.31 -4.42 -30.18
N VAL A 57 -19.47 -4.04 -29.70
CA VAL A 57 -20.73 -4.75 -29.96
C VAL A 57 -21.71 -3.78 -30.61
N GLU A 58 -22.37 -4.21 -31.71
CA GLU A 58 -23.37 -3.40 -32.36
C GLU A 58 -24.53 -3.02 -31.43
N ASN A 59 -25.03 -1.81 -31.59
CA ASN A 59 -26.12 -1.24 -30.78
C ASN A 59 -25.82 -1.06 -29.29
N MET A 60 -24.56 -1.11 -28.88
CA MET A 60 -24.15 -0.77 -27.53
C MET A 60 -24.29 0.74 -27.31
N THR A 61 -24.96 1.13 -26.23
CA THR A 61 -25.06 2.54 -25.83
C THR A 61 -23.96 2.90 -24.79
N VAL A 62 -23.77 4.20 -24.59
CA VAL A 62 -22.87 4.69 -23.52
C VAL A 62 -23.31 4.18 -22.16
N GLU A 63 -24.63 4.17 -21.89
CA GLU A 63 -25.22 3.69 -20.64
C GLU A 63 -24.96 2.20 -20.41
N ASP A 64 -25.07 1.38 -21.46
CA ASP A 64 -24.75 -0.05 -21.38
C ASP A 64 -23.29 -0.25 -20.99
N PHE A 65 -22.39 0.53 -21.61
CA PHE A 65 -20.96 0.41 -21.31
C PHE A 65 -20.61 0.88 -19.89
N VAL A 66 -21.23 1.95 -19.40
CA VAL A 66 -21.12 2.38 -18.01
C VAL A 66 -21.59 1.27 -17.06
N ALA A 67 -22.74 0.64 -17.34
CA ALA A 67 -23.29 -0.45 -16.53
C ALA A 67 -22.36 -1.67 -16.51
N ILE A 68 -21.85 -2.12 -17.67
CA ILE A 68 -20.89 -3.21 -17.79
C ILE A 68 -19.58 -2.90 -17.02
N SER A 69 -19.21 -1.62 -16.96
CA SER A 69 -18.03 -1.14 -16.26
C SER A 69 -18.26 -0.92 -14.75
N GLY A 70 -19.36 -1.44 -14.22
CA GLY A 70 -19.68 -1.42 -12.79
C GLY A 70 -20.26 -0.09 -12.29
N GLY A 71 -20.69 0.79 -13.19
CA GLY A 71 -21.29 2.08 -12.85
C GLY A 71 -20.27 3.17 -12.48
N TYR A 72 -20.80 4.31 -12.09
CA TYR A 72 -20.03 5.50 -11.74
C TYR A 72 -19.32 5.37 -10.40
N LYS A 73 -18.13 5.97 -10.30
CA LYS A 73 -17.48 6.23 -9.01
C LYS A 73 -18.15 7.37 -8.27
N ASP A 74 -17.93 7.43 -6.96
CA ASP A 74 -18.27 8.61 -6.19
C ASP A 74 -17.60 9.86 -6.77
N GLY A 75 -18.34 10.97 -6.81
CA GLY A 75 -17.90 12.22 -7.42
C GLY A 75 -17.87 12.23 -8.94
N ALA A 76 -18.40 11.21 -9.63
CA ALA A 76 -18.57 11.25 -11.08
C ALA A 76 -19.55 12.33 -11.49
N ASP A 77 -19.20 13.10 -12.52
CA ASP A 77 -20.15 13.99 -13.19
C ASP A 77 -21.03 13.18 -14.13
N THR A 78 -22.23 12.87 -13.64
CA THR A 78 -23.21 12.10 -14.40
C THR A 78 -24.04 12.96 -15.35
N SER A 79 -23.83 14.28 -15.36
CA SER A 79 -24.56 15.20 -16.25
C SER A 79 -24.00 15.21 -17.65
N VAL A 80 -22.68 15.02 -17.80
CA VAL A 80 -22.00 15.07 -19.10
C VAL A 80 -21.00 13.95 -19.24
N ILE A 81 -21.13 13.18 -20.34
CA ILE A 81 -20.14 12.17 -20.73
C ILE A 81 -19.54 12.57 -22.08
N ASP A 82 -18.24 12.47 -22.20
CA ASP A 82 -17.54 12.70 -23.45
C ASP A 82 -17.28 11.39 -24.17
N VAL A 83 -17.58 11.36 -25.47
CA VAL A 83 -17.21 10.27 -26.36
C VAL A 83 -16.27 10.81 -27.42
N PHE A 84 -15.03 10.32 -27.41
CA PHE A 84 -14.04 10.65 -28.45
C PHE A 84 -14.16 9.64 -29.56
N ARG A 85 -14.60 10.12 -30.72
CA ARG A 85 -14.85 9.32 -31.91
C ARG A 85 -13.86 9.62 -33.02
N ARG A 86 -13.31 8.58 -33.61
CA ARG A 86 -12.45 8.71 -34.77
C ARG A 86 -13.30 8.79 -36.02
N LEU A 87 -13.10 9.84 -36.80
CA LEU A 87 -13.77 10.02 -38.10
C LEU A 87 -13.00 9.30 -39.22
N ASN A 88 -13.70 9.06 -40.34
CA ASN A 88 -13.16 8.36 -41.52
C ASN A 88 -12.00 9.11 -42.21
N ASP A 89 -11.91 10.42 -42.02
CA ASP A 89 -10.84 11.29 -42.53
C ASP A 89 -9.56 11.27 -41.63
N GLY A 90 -9.58 10.51 -40.55
CA GLY A 90 -8.48 10.42 -39.58
C GLY A 90 -8.53 11.48 -38.49
N ASN A 91 -9.47 12.41 -38.54
CA ASN A 91 -9.71 13.38 -37.47
C ASN A 91 -10.46 12.75 -36.29
N PHE A 92 -10.49 13.47 -35.15
CA PHE A 92 -11.24 13.06 -33.97
C PHE A 92 -12.33 14.08 -33.66
N GLU A 93 -13.49 13.60 -33.30
CA GLU A 93 -14.62 14.38 -32.84
C GLU A 93 -14.87 14.08 -31.37
N THR A 94 -15.22 15.10 -30.60
CA THR A 94 -15.68 14.95 -29.22
C THR A 94 -17.17 15.19 -29.16
N ILE A 95 -17.93 14.17 -28.83
CA ILE A 95 -19.37 14.23 -28.65
C ILE A 95 -19.60 14.30 -27.14
N SER A 96 -20.03 15.47 -26.63
CA SER A 96 -20.42 15.64 -25.24
C SER A 96 -21.92 15.47 -25.12
N GLN A 97 -22.37 14.45 -24.45
CA GLN A 97 -23.79 14.16 -24.26
C GLN A 97 -24.20 14.48 -22.84
N ASP A 98 -25.25 15.30 -22.69
CA ASP A 98 -25.97 15.49 -21.45
C ASP A 98 -26.78 14.23 -21.14
N ILE A 99 -26.29 13.40 -20.26
CA ILE A 99 -27.06 12.28 -19.73
C ILE A 99 -27.92 12.80 -18.59
N LYS A 100 -29.07 13.36 -18.91
CA LYS A 100 -30.09 13.61 -17.90
C LYS A 100 -30.43 12.25 -17.31
N TYR A 101 -30.20 12.11 -16.02
CA TYR A 101 -30.50 10.90 -15.26
C TYR A 101 -31.91 10.47 -15.58
N ALA A 102 -32.04 9.45 -16.38
CA ALA A 102 -33.32 8.85 -16.71
C ALA A 102 -33.80 8.06 -15.47
N GLY A 103 -34.32 8.80 -14.51
CA GLY A 103 -35.26 8.20 -13.57
C GLY A 103 -36.41 7.64 -14.42
N SER A 104 -36.80 6.42 -14.16
CA SER A 104 -37.93 5.59 -14.62
C SER A 104 -38.78 5.98 -15.86
N SER A 105 -38.62 7.17 -16.43
CA SER A 105 -39.32 7.67 -17.63
C SER A 105 -38.49 7.64 -18.92
N ALA A 106 -37.19 7.36 -18.87
CA ALA A 106 -36.31 7.43 -20.03
C ALA A 106 -36.33 6.17 -20.92
N LEU A 107 -37.17 5.22 -20.61
CA LEU A 107 -37.45 4.07 -21.50
C LEU A 107 -38.21 4.46 -22.79
N GLU A 108 -38.72 5.71 -22.85
CA GLU A 108 -39.63 6.08 -23.94
C GLU A 108 -38.97 6.87 -25.09
N ASN A 109 -37.80 7.50 -24.91
CA ASN A 109 -37.14 8.25 -25.97
C ASN A 109 -35.93 7.53 -26.57
N LYS A 110 -36.17 6.60 -27.49
CA LYS A 110 -35.12 5.91 -28.26
C LYS A 110 -34.22 6.87 -29.10
N ASN A 111 -34.65 8.10 -29.33
CA ASN A 111 -33.95 9.05 -30.20
C ASN A 111 -32.84 9.86 -29.54
N GLU A 112 -32.64 9.73 -28.24
CA GLU A 112 -31.61 10.47 -27.48
C GLU A 112 -30.44 9.60 -27.02
N ARG A 113 -30.41 8.31 -27.34
CA ARG A 113 -29.33 7.40 -26.91
C ARG A 113 -28.15 7.50 -27.87
N LEU A 114 -26.97 7.73 -27.28
CA LEU A 114 -25.72 7.69 -28.03
C LEU A 114 -25.23 6.25 -28.18
N TYR A 115 -25.28 5.76 -29.42
CA TYR A 115 -24.70 4.46 -29.78
C TYR A 115 -23.20 4.60 -30.00
N LEU A 116 -22.44 3.68 -29.40
CA LEU A 116 -21.01 3.61 -29.59
C LEU A 116 -20.66 3.11 -30.99
N GLN A 117 -19.52 3.57 -31.49
CA GLN A 117 -18.92 3.12 -32.74
C GLN A 117 -17.58 2.43 -32.45
N PRO A 118 -17.04 1.65 -33.39
CA PRO A 118 -15.73 1.07 -33.30
C PRO A 118 -14.67 2.12 -32.94
N PHE A 119 -13.82 1.81 -31.96
CA PHE A 119 -12.73 2.64 -31.43
C PHE A 119 -13.14 3.89 -30.64
N ASP A 120 -14.44 4.03 -30.30
CA ASP A 120 -14.86 5.08 -29.39
C ASP A 120 -14.19 4.97 -28.02
N ILE A 121 -13.82 6.12 -27.46
CA ILE A 121 -13.30 6.25 -26.10
C ILE A 121 -14.30 7.05 -25.29
N VAL A 122 -14.91 6.42 -24.29
CA VAL A 122 -15.84 7.06 -23.36
C VAL A 122 -15.06 7.59 -22.16
N SER A 123 -15.25 8.86 -21.82
CA SER A 123 -14.60 9.48 -20.68
C SER A 123 -15.64 10.10 -19.75
N VAL A 124 -15.66 9.60 -18.51
CA VAL A 124 -16.51 10.13 -17.44
C VAL A 124 -15.70 11.08 -16.57
N ARG A 125 -16.10 12.33 -16.49
CA ARG A 125 -15.40 13.35 -15.70
C ARG A 125 -15.77 13.23 -14.22
N TYR A 126 -14.89 13.76 -13.36
CA TYR A 126 -15.27 14.07 -11.98
C TYR A 126 -15.94 15.45 -11.92
N ILE A 127 -16.88 15.62 -11.00
CA ILE A 127 -17.48 16.93 -10.68
C ILE A 127 -16.35 17.92 -10.36
N LYS A 128 -16.42 19.11 -10.93
CA LYS A 128 -15.40 20.13 -10.72
C LYS A 128 -15.26 20.44 -9.22
N GLY A 129 -14.04 20.31 -8.73
CA GLY A 129 -13.72 20.49 -7.30
C GLY A 129 -14.01 19.28 -6.41
N TYR A 130 -14.50 18.19 -6.97
CA TYR A 130 -14.61 16.94 -6.21
C TYR A 130 -13.23 16.48 -5.74
N THR A 131 -13.14 16.19 -4.46
CA THR A 131 -11.97 15.57 -3.83
C THR A 131 -12.44 14.29 -3.16
N PRO A 132 -11.88 13.12 -3.51
CA PRO A 132 -12.23 11.89 -2.84
C PRO A 132 -11.94 12.00 -1.35
N GLN A 133 -12.78 11.36 -0.55
CA GLN A 133 -12.56 11.31 0.89
C GLN A 133 -11.30 10.48 1.17
N ARG A 134 -10.24 11.16 1.57
CA ARG A 134 -8.98 10.53 2.00
C ARG A 134 -9.10 10.06 3.44
N LYS A 135 -8.59 8.88 3.73
CA LYS A 135 -8.67 8.27 5.08
C LYS A 135 -7.27 7.98 5.60
N VAL A 136 -7.11 8.14 6.90
CA VAL A 136 -5.95 7.69 7.67
C VAL A 136 -6.43 6.83 8.83
N ARG A 137 -5.60 5.90 9.25
CA ARG A 137 -5.89 5.04 10.39
C ARG A 137 -5.04 5.41 11.59
N LEU A 138 -5.66 5.48 12.75
CA LEU A 138 -4.97 5.71 14.02
C LEU A 138 -5.21 4.52 14.95
N GLN A 139 -4.14 3.88 15.39
CA GLN A 139 -4.20 2.67 16.22
C GLN A 139 -3.37 2.81 17.50
N GLY A 140 -3.71 1.99 18.49
CA GLY A 140 -2.98 1.87 19.74
C GLY A 140 -3.47 2.81 20.83
N GLU A 141 -2.56 3.42 21.56
CA GLU A 141 -2.82 4.14 22.81
C GLU A 141 -3.24 5.60 22.59
N VAL A 142 -4.46 5.76 22.08
CA VAL A 142 -5.19 7.03 21.93
C VAL A 142 -6.58 6.93 22.53
N SER A 143 -7.24 8.06 22.80
CA SER A 143 -8.57 8.03 23.40
C SER A 143 -9.61 7.38 22.49
N TYR A 144 -9.56 7.65 21.19
CA TYR A 144 -10.47 7.10 20.19
C TYR A 144 -9.69 6.56 18.98
N PRO A 145 -9.24 5.28 19.02
CA PRO A 145 -8.63 4.67 17.86
C PRO A 145 -9.66 4.40 16.75
N GLY A 146 -9.23 4.49 15.48
CA GLY A 146 -10.13 4.23 14.34
C GLY A 146 -9.67 4.88 13.04
N ASP A 147 -10.55 4.86 12.06
CA ASP A 147 -10.33 5.51 10.77
C ASP A 147 -10.82 6.96 10.82
N TYR A 148 -9.99 7.88 10.34
CA TYR A 148 -10.26 9.31 10.30
C TYR A 148 -10.20 9.84 8.88
N ALA A 149 -11.09 10.78 8.55
CA ALA A 149 -11.04 11.47 7.27
C ALA A 149 -10.04 12.64 7.35
N ILE A 150 -9.20 12.75 6.32
CA ILE A 150 -8.37 13.94 6.09
C ILE A 150 -9.27 15.03 5.52
N THR A 151 -9.43 16.13 6.26
CA THR A 151 -10.32 17.24 5.89
C THR A 151 -9.62 18.35 5.12
N THR A 152 -8.33 18.51 5.31
CA THR A 152 -7.51 19.52 4.64
C THR A 152 -6.28 18.91 3.98
N LYS A 153 -5.67 19.62 3.02
CA LYS A 153 -4.44 19.15 2.36
C LYS A 153 -3.20 19.21 3.26
N GLU A 154 -3.26 19.99 4.31
CA GLU A 154 -2.13 20.27 5.22
C GLU A 154 -2.32 19.62 6.59
N GLU A 155 -3.27 18.70 6.71
CA GLU A 155 -3.54 18.00 7.95
C GLU A 155 -2.35 17.16 8.39
N ARG A 156 -2.00 17.25 9.67
CA ARG A 156 -0.76 16.70 10.23
C ARG A 156 -1.03 15.65 11.30
N ILE A 157 0.04 14.98 11.73
CA ILE A 157 -0.02 13.99 12.81
C ILE A 157 -0.61 14.59 14.09
N SER A 158 -0.22 15.82 14.44
CA SER A 158 -0.76 16.49 15.63
C SER A 158 -2.26 16.69 15.56
N ASP A 159 -2.79 17.07 14.38
CA ASP A 159 -4.22 17.28 14.18
C ASP A 159 -5.01 15.98 14.31
N LEU A 160 -4.44 14.87 13.79
CA LEU A 160 -5.04 13.55 13.91
C LEU A 160 -5.13 13.10 15.37
N ILE A 161 -4.07 13.31 16.15
CA ILE A 161 -4.06 12.97 17.58
C ILE A 161 -5.09 13.83 18.34
N ASP A 162 -5.21 15.12 18.02
CA ASP A 162 -6.21 15.99 18.63
C ASP A 162 -7.64 15.54 18.29
N LYS A 163 -7.90 15.18 17.02
CA LYS A 163 -9.19 14.59 16.60
C LYS A 163 -9.54 13.31 17.35
N ALA A 164 -8.52 12.52 17.67
CA ALA A 164 -8.67 11.30 18.44
C ALA A 164 -8.81 11.51 19.96
N GLY A 165 -8.93 12.77 20.41
CA GLY A 165 -9.07 13.08 21.83
C GLY A 165 -7.79 12.96 22.63
N GLY A 166 -6.62 12.95 21.95
CA GLY A 166 -5.31 12.85 22.58
C GLY A 166 -4.86 11.42 22.87
N LEU A 167 -3.73 11.33 23.56
CA LEU A 167 -3.09 10.06 23.92
C LEU A 167 -3.72 9.46 25.17
N SER A 168 -3.69 8.13 25.26
CA SER A 168 -4.02 7.42 26.50
C SER A 168 -2.91 7.58 27.54
N PRO A 169 -3.18 7.37 28.84
CA PRO A 169 -2.15 7.38 29.89
C PRO A 169 -1.08 6.31 29.71
N TYR A 170 -1.31 5.30 28.89
CA TYR A 170 -0.41 4.19 28.64
C TYR A 170 0.42 4.35 27.37
N ALA A 171 0.24 5.46 26.66
CA ALA A 171 0.90 5.70 25.38
C ALA A 171 2.42 5.79 25.53
N TYR A 172 3.14 5.05 24.68
CA TYR A 172 4.58 5.12 24.57
C TYR A 172 4.96 6.01 23.37
N ILE A 173 5.12 7.30 23.63
CA ILE A 173 5.33 8.33 22.58
C ILE A 173 6.63 8.12 21.79
N GLN A 174 7.69 7.56 22.40
CA GLN A 174 8.96 7.24 21.73
C GLN A 174 8.83 6.05 20.78
N GLY A 175 7.78 5.25 20.92
CA GLY A 175 7.51 4.10 20.07
C GLY A 175 6.56 4.39 18.91
N ALA A 176 6.10 5.62 18.76
CA ALA A 176 5.18 5.99 17.70
C ALA A 176 5.78 5.76 16.32
N THR A 177 4.98 5.20 15.44
CA THR A 177 5.40 4.83 14.08
C THR A 177 4.28 5.17 13.10
N LEU A 178 4.67 5.75 11.96
CA LEU A 178 3.80 5.96 10.82
C LEU A 178 4.10 4.90 9.75
N TYR A 179 3.08 4.19 9.31
CA TYR A 179 3.16 3.31 8.14
C TYR A 179 2.52 4.05 6.97
N ARG A 180 3.25 4.16 5.86
CA ARG A 180 2.81 4.83 4.64
C ARG A 180 2.90 3.87 3.46
N GLU A 181 1.81 3.71 2.72
CA GLU A 181 1.81 2.87 1.53
C GLU A 181 2.74 3.44 0.46
N LYS A 182 3.41 2.55 -0.25
CA LYS A 182 4.23 2.93 -1.40
C LYS A 182 3.33 3.35 -2.55
N SER A 183 3.64 4.46 -3.17
CA SER A 183 3.00 4.86 -4.41
C SER A 183 3.26 3.85 -5.54
N SER A 184 2.42 3.85 -6.57
CA SER A 184 2.60 2.97 -7.73
C SER A 184 3.94 3.19 -8.46
N ILE A 185 4.51 4.39 -8.37
CA ILE A 185 5.83 4.73 -8.94
C ILE A 185 6.93 4.10 -8.09
N GLU A 186 6.85 4.23 -6.77
CA GLU A 186 7.84 3.65 -5.84
C GLU A 186 7.84 2.13 -5.90
N LYS A 187 6.67 1.49 -6.05
CA LYS A 187 6.55 0.04 -6.30
C LYS A 187 7.27 -0.36 -7.58
N LYS A 188 7.08 0.36 -8.69
CA LYS A 188 7.77 0.09 -9.96
C LYS A 188 9.29 0.25 -9.85
N ILE A 189 9.77 1.31 -9.20
CA ILE A 189 11.20 1.54 -8.97
C ILE A 189 11.79 0.40 -8.13
N GLN A 190 11.06 -0.07 -7.13
CA GLN A 190 11.49 -1.21 -6.32
C GLN A 190 11.57 -2.49 -7.14
N ASP A 191 10.57 -2.78 -7.98
CA ASP A 191 10.55 -3.95 -8.85
C ASP A 191 11.73 -3.92 -9.85
N GLU A 192 12.03 -2.76 -10.44
CA GLU A 192 13.18 -2.58 -11.32
C GLU A 192 14.51 -2.79 -10.58
N LEU A 193 14.64 -2.25 -9.36
CA LEU A 193 15.82 -2.46 -8.51
C LEU A 193 16.01 -3.94 -8.13
N LEU A 194 14.91 -4.64 -7.81
CA LEU A 194 14.91 -6.07 -7.51
C LEU A 194 15.39 -6.88 -8.72
N GLN A 195 14.92 -6.53 -9.91
CA GLN A 195 15.33 -7.19 -11.15
C GLN A 195 16.83 -7.02 -11.40
N VAL A 196 17.37 -5.80 -11.27
CA VAL A 196 18.80 -5.52 -11.44
C VAL A 196 19.65 -6.22 -10.37
N LEU A 197 19.18 -6.32 -9.14
CA LEU A 197 19.91 -6.99 -8.05
C LEU A 197 19.87 -8.51 -8.19
N SER A 198 18.78 -9.08 -8.69
CA SER A 198 18.67 -10.53 -8.95
C SER A 198 19.58 -11.00 -10.08
N GLU A 199 19.85 -10.18 -11.08
CA GLU A 199 20.78 -10.46 -12.18
C GLU A 199 22.24 -10.51 -11.72
N ASN A 200 22.58 -9.93 -10.56
CA ASN A 200 23.95 -9.87 -10.02
C ASN A 200 24.26 -10.94 -8.96
N ASP A 201 23.55 -12.07 -8.95
CA ASP A 201 23.82 -13.23 -8.08
C ASP A 201 23.85 -12.94 -6.56
N SER A 202 23.31 -11.81 -6.14
CA SER A 202 23.08 -11.49 -4.75
C SER A 202 21.67 -11.95 -4.40
N LEU A 203 21.55 -13.09 -3.71
CA LEU A 203 20.29 -13.58 -3.12
C LEU A 203 19.78 -12.57 -2.08
N VAL A 204 19.21 -11.49 -2.57
CA VAL A 204 18.53 -10.50 -1.75
C VAL A 204 17.04 -10.83 -1.80
N GLU A 205 16.57 -11.70 -0.92
CA GLU A 205 15.14 -11.80 -0.62
C GLU A 205 14.67 -10.48 0.00
N LEU A 206 14.43 -9.47 -0.84
CA LEU A 206 13.70 -8.29 -0.40
C LEU A 206 12.26 -8.73 -0.21
N GLN A 207 11.83 -8.84 1.04
CA GLN A 207 10.42 -8.99 1.33
C GLN A 207 9.68 -7.81 0.69
N ASP A 208 8.67 -8.13 -0.07
CA ASP A 208 7.80 -7.13 -0.71
C ASP A 208 7.03 -6.39 0.38
N GLN A 209 7.62 -5.32 0.89
CA GLN A 209 6.98 -4.46 1.88
C GLN A 209 6.12 -3.46 1.12
N GLU A 210 4.82 -3.62 1.22
CA GLU A 210 3.83 -2.71 0.61
C GLU A 210 3.86 -1.31 1.20
N SER A 211 4.43 -1.14 2.39
CA SER A 211 4.47 0.13 3.13
C SER A 211 5.85 0.46 3.70
N PHE A 212 6.14 1.74 3.80
CA PHE A 212 7.29 2.26 4.53
C PHE A 212 6.97 2.43 6.01
N LYS A 213 7.91 2.02 6.86
CA LYS A 213 7.86 2.31 8.28
C LYS A 213 8.66 3.58 8.57
N ILE A 214 8.00 4.62 9.05
CA ILE A 214 8.58 5.93 9.36
C ILE A 214 8.57 6.12 10.87
N GLY A 215 9.74 6.19 11.49
CA GLY A 215 9.89 6.50 12.91
C GLY A 215 9.46 7.94 13.19
N ILE A 216 8.54 8.13 14.13
CA ILE A 216 8.00 9.45 14.47
C ILE A 216 8.59 9.95 15.76
N ASN A 217 9.07 11.19 15.77
CA ASN A 217 9.46 11.87 16.99
C ASN A 217 8.26 12.58 17.64
N LEU A 218 7.35 11.79 18.17
CA LEU A 218 6.11 12.32 18.75
C LEU A 218 6.36 13.25 19.96
N THR A 219 7.48 13.07 20.65
CA THR A 219 7.89 13.97 21.75
C THR A 219 8.10 15.41 21.25
N GLU A 220 8.75 15.55 20.09
CA GLU A 220 8.99 16.87 19.50
C GLU A 220 7.71 17.48 18.93
N ILE A 221 6.81 16.67 18.41
CA ILE A 221 5.52 17.11 17.87
C ILE A 221 4.60 17.65 18.96
N LEU A 222 4.57 16.98 20.12
CA LEU A 222 3.63 17.29 21.21
C LEU A 222 4.13 18.36 22.18
N LYS A 223 5.39 18.78 22.09
CA LYS A 223 5.89 19.88 22.91
C LYS A 223 5.31 21.23 22.44
N GLU A 224 5.42 22.24 23.29
CA GLU A 224 5.03 23.61 22.94
C GLU A 224 5.78 24.08 21.69
N GLY A 225 5.05 24.59 20.67
CA GLY A 225 5.60 24.96 19.36
C GLY A 225 5.97 23.78 18.46
N GLY A 226 5.67 22.54 18.84
CA GLY A 226 5.96 21.34 18.01
C GLY A 226 4.98 21.12 16.87
N LYS A 227 3.72 21.57 17.03
CA LYS A 227 2.71 21.51 15.96
C LYS A 227 3.14 22.35 14.76
N GLY A 228 3.03 21.77 13.56
CA GLY A 228 3.48 22.40 12.32
C GLY A 228 4.99 22.50 12.15
N SER A 229 5.79 21.92 13.07
CA SER A 229 7.24 21.83 12.94
C SER A 229 7.68 20.85 11.86
N PHE A 230 8.98 20.81 11.58
CA PHE A 230 9.57 19.82 10.66
C PHE A 230 9.27 18.35 11.04
N TYR A 231 9.09 18.07 12.34
CA TYR A 231 8.79 16.71 12.83
C TYR A 231 7.32 16.31 12.62
N ASP A 232 6.43 17.31 12.49
CA ASP A 232 4.99 17.11 12.37
C ASP A 232 4.60 16.90 10.91
N LEU A 233 4.69 15.65 10.45
CA LEU A 233 4.48 15.28 9.07
C LEU A 233 3.02 15.52 8.61
N ILE A 234 2.88 15.93 7.36
CA ILE A 234 1.58 16.00 6.67
C ILE A 234 1.13 14.58 6.39
N LEU A 235 -0.16 14.32 6.65
CA LEU A 235 -0.78 13.02 6.43
C LEU A 235 -1.14 12.81 4.96
N GLU A 236 -0.94 11.59 4.50
CA GLU A 236 -1.32 11.12 3.17
C GLU A 236 -2.42 10.07 3.26
N GLU A 237 -3.13 9.85 2.16
CA GLU A 237 -4.15 8.79 2.09
C GLU A 237 -3.53 7.42 2.35
N GLY A 238 -4.19 6.62 3.20
CA GLY A 238 -3.71 5.30 3.57
C GLY A 238 -2.66 5.28 4.68
N ASP A 239 -2.24 6.45 5.19
CA ASP A 239 -1.35 6.51 6.35
C ASP A 239 -1.97 5.80 7.55
N GLU A 240 -1.15 5.00 8.24
CA GLU A 240 -1.51 4.35 9.50
C GLU A 240 -0.54 4.79 10.60
N LEU A 241 -1.04 5.57 11.55
CA LEU A 241 -0.29 5.98 12.75
C LEU A 241 -0.53 4.98 13.87
N PHE A 242 0.52 4.34 14.33
CA PHE A 242 0.48 3.40 15.45
C PHE A 242 1.22 3.95 16.66
N ILE A 243 0.54 4.01 17.81
CA ILE A 243 1.10 4.47 19.08
C ILE A 243 1.04 3.30 20.06
N PRO A 244 2.17 2.60 20.31
CA PRO A 244 2.19 1.43 21.19
C PRO A 244 2.00 1.79 22.65
N SER A 245 1.62 0.80 23.45
CA SER A 245 1.69 0.90 24.91
C SER A 245 3.14 0.81 25.38
N GLN A 246 3.44 1.45 26.50
CA GLN A 246 4.75 1.39 27.10
C GLN A 246 5.08 -0.01 27.61
N LYS A 247 5.99 -0.70 26.92
CA LYS A 247 6.54 -1.97 27.39
C LYS A 247 7.44 -1.73 28.60
N GLN A 248 7.41 -2.66 29.54
CA GLN A 248 8.26 -2.59 30.74
C GLN A 248 9.48 -3.51 30.66
N THR A 249 9.80 -4.01 29.49
CA THR A 249 10.81 -5.06 29.28
C THR A 249 11.77 -4.69 28.16
N ILE A 250 12.96 -5.30 28.21
CA ILE A 250 13.95 -5.37 27.13
C ILE A 250 13.99 -6.81 26.64
N GLU A 251 13.94 -6.99 25.35
CA GLU A 251 14.09 -8.29 24.71
C GLU A 251 15.54 -8.49 24.28
N ILE A 252 16.10 -9.66 24.53
CA ILE A 252 17.47 -10.03 24.15
C ILE A 252 17.40 -11.22 23.20
N GLN A 253 17.91 -11.04 21.99
CA GLN A 253 17.87 -12.02 20.90
C GLN A 253 19.25 -12.26 20.28
N GLY A 254 19.36 -13.35 19.50
CA GLY A 254 20.56 -13.73 18.76
C GLY A 254 21.55 -14.49 19.64
N GLU A 255 22.84 -14.25 19.46
CA GLU A 255 23.93 -15.01 20.04
C GLU A 255 24.18 -14.68 21.51
N VAL A 256 23.23 -15.03 22.35
CA VAL A 256 23.29 -15.05 23.81
C VAL A 256 23.00 -16.47 24.32
N LEU A 257 23.42 -16.81 25.55
CA LEU A 257 23.20 -18.17 26.06
C LEU A 257 21.71 -18.50 26.22
N LEU A 258 20.90 -17.53 26.68
CA LEU A 258 19.46 -17.70 26.88
C LEU A 258 18.74 -16.45 26.34
N PRO A 259 18.24 -16.44 25.09
CA PRO A 259 17.35 -15.38 24.61
C PRO A 259 16.19 -15.20 25.58
N SER A 260 15.94 -13.98 26.02
CA SER A 260 15.03 -13.72 27.14
C SER A 260 14.40 -12.34 27.09
N LEU A 261 13.29 -12.21 27.80
CA LEU A 261 12.59 -10.95 28.03
C LEU A 261 12.87 -10.52 29.51
N VAL A 262 13.57 -9.41 29.67
CA VAL A 262 14.01 -8.94 30.98
C VAL A 262 13.35 -7.61 31.32
N ARG A 263 12.89 -7.43 32.56
CA ARG A 263 12.29 -6.17 33.00
C ARG A 263 13.24 -4.99 32.76
N TYR A 264 12.70 -3.88 32.22
CA TYR A 264 13.47 -2.66 32.05
C TYR A 264 13.77 -1.98 33.39
N GLU A 265 15.01 -1.59 33.58
CA GLU A 265 15.49 -0.81 34.70
C GLU A 265 16.42 0.30 34.19
N LYS A 266 16.06 1.56 34.43
CA LYS A 266 16.77 2.74 33.89
C LYS A 266 18.28 2.77 34.18
N LYS A 267 18.73 2.10 35.27
CA LYS A 267 20.14 2.07 35.68
C LYS A 267 20.96 0.98 34.98
N ASN A 268 20.30 0.02 34.32
CA ASN A 268 20.97 -1.09 33.69
C ASN A 268 21.54 -0.71 32.31
N THR A 269 22.76 -1.16 32.09
CA THR A 269 23.43 -1.00 30.81
C THR A 269 23.11 -2.18 29.87
N LEU A 270 23.38 -2.03 28.58
CA LEU A 270 23.28 -3.12 27.61
C LEU A 270 24.05 -4.37 28.05
N LYS A 271 25.25 -4.20 28.62
CA LYS A 271 26.04 -5.31 29.13
C LYS A 271 25.32 -6.04 30.27
N THR A 272 24.71 -5.31 31.20
CA THR A 272 23.92 -5.90 32.28
C THR A 272 22.77 -6.76 31.77
N TYR A 273 22.10 -6.36 30.72
CA TYR A 273 21.01 -7.16 30.11
C TYR A 273 21.53 -8.42 29.44
N ILE A 274 22.66 -8.34 28.73
CA ILE A 274 23.32 -9.53 28.18
C ILE A 274 23.75 -10.49 29.28
N ASP A 275 24.30 -9.98 30.37
CA ASP A 275 24.71 -10.81 31.53
C ASP A 275 23.48 -11.49 32.19
N LYS A 276 22.31 -10.79 32.25
CA LYS A 276 21.05 -11.39 32.71
C LYS A 276 20.51 -12.49 31.79
N SER A 277 20.95 -12.52 30.54
CA SER A 277 20.65 -13.59 29.53
C SER A 277 21.73 -14.69 29.55
N GLY A 278 22.52 -14.79 30.61
CA GLY A 278 23.62 -15.75 30.74
C GLY A 278 24.91 -15.33 30.06
N GLY A 279 24.95 -14.18 29.41
CA GLY A 279 26.10 -13.69 28.66
C GLY A 279 26.04 -14.02 27.16
N PHE A 280 27.12 -13.69 26.47
CA PHE A 280 27.28 -13.97 25.05
C PHE A 280 27.55 -15.46 24.79
N SER A 281 26.96 -16.00 23.75
CA SER A 281 27.32 -17.32 23.23
C SER A 281 28.78 -17.35 22.69
N GLU A 282 29.27 -18.54 22.39
CA GLU A 282 30.60 -18.74 21.81
C GLU A 282 30.77 -18.08 20.44
N ASN A 283 29.70 -18.08 19.65
CA ASN A 283 29.65 -17.53 18.30
C ASN A 283 29.29 -16.04 18.26
N ALA A 284 29.08 -15.38 19.38
CA ALA A 284 28.65 -14.01 19.44
C ALA A 284 29.66 -13.00 18.89
N LYS A 285 29.23 -12.10 18.02
CA LYS A 285 30.03 -10.94 17.54
C LYS A 285 29.93 -9.79 18.53
N LYS A 286 30.60 -9.96 19.66
CA LYS A 286 30.57 -9.05 20.86
C LYS A 286 30.87 -7.57 20.57
N GLY A 287 31.34 -7.23 19.38
CA GLY A 287 31.70 -5.87 18.98
C GLY A 287 30.62 -5.13 18.19
N ASN A 288 29.57 -5.80 17.76
CA ASN A 288 28.56 -5.26 16.85
C ASN A 288 27.15 -5.61 17.37
N VAL A 289 26.85 -5.25 18.58
CA VAL A 289 25.50 -5.44 19.12
C VAL A 289 24.61 -4.32 18.63
N TYR A 290 23.42 -4.67 18.17
CA TYR A 290 22.40 -3.73 17.72
C TYR A 290 21.34 -3.54 18.82
N VAL A 291 20.80 -2.33 18.88
CA VAL A 291 19.62 -2.00 19.66
C VAL A 291 18.57 -1.50 18.71
N VAL A 292 17.45 -2.20 18.67
CA VAL A 292 16.26 -1.82 17.89
C VAL A 292 15.26 -1.21 18.86
N TYR A 293 14.90 0.04 18.63
CA TYR A 293 13.94 0.76 19.46
C TYR A 293 12.50 0.49 18.98
N ALA A 294 11.53 0.80 19.83
CA ALA A 294 10.12 0.54 19.55
C ALA A 294 9.61 1.26 18.27
N ASN A 295 10.13 2.45 17.98
CA ASN A 295 9.82 3.19 16.74
C ASN A 295 10.51 2.62 15.49
N GLY A 296 11.35 1.60 15.63
CA GLY A 296 12.12 0.99 14.55
C GLY A 296 13.51 1.56 14.31
N ASP A 297 13.92 2.60 15.04
CA ASP A 297 15.29 3.10 14.98
C ASP A 297 16.28 2.02 15.40
N ILE A 298 17.43 1.98 14.71
CA ILE A 298 18.50 1.02 15.00
C ILE A 298 19.78 1.75 15.35
N LYS A 299 20.33 1.43 16.53
CA LYS A 299 21.65 1.92 16.92
C LYS A 299 22.59 0.75 17.17
N THR A 300 23.85 0.95 16.81
CA THR A 300 24.88 -0.08 17.00
C THR A 300 25.92 0.38 18.03
N THR A 301 26.61 -0.60 18.63
CA THR A 301 27.76 -0.34 19.48
C THR A 301 28.86 0.32 18.68
N LYS A 302 29.30 1.50 19.10
CA LYS A 302 30.44 2.21 18.47
C LYS A 302 31.73 1.90 19.26
N LYS A 303 32.80 1.58 18.54
CA LYS A 303 34.14 1.45 19.11
C LYS A 303 34.91 2.74 18.88
N PHE A 304 35.44 3.31 19.93
CA PHE A 304 36.37 4.44 19.84
C PHE A 304 37.64 4.06 20.62
N LEU A 305 38.74 3.85 19.88
CA LEU A 305 40.00 3.31 20.45
C LEU A 305 39.77 2.00 21.22
N PHE A 306 39.95 2.03 22.54
CA PHE A 306 39.79 0.87 23.43
C PHE A 306 38.42 0.84 24.13
N PHE A 307 37.60 1.87 23.98
CA PHE A 307 36.30 1.99 24.63
C PHE A 307 35.15 1.58 23.71
N LYS A 308 34.22 0.81 24.27
CA LYS A 308 32.95 0.48 23.61
C LYS A 308 31.87 1.42 24.15
N ASN A 309 31.28 2.19 23.28
CA ASN A 309 30.12 3.00 23.62
C ASN A 309 28.87 2.25 23.18
N TYR A 310 28.09 1.81 24.16
CA TYR A 310 26.86 1.10 23.96
C TYR A 310 25.70 2.10 23.80
N PRO A 311 24.73 1.85 22.87
CA PRO A 311 23.55 2.68 22.77
C PRO A 311 22.75 2.68 24.09
N PRO A 312 22.10 3.81 24.44
CA PRO A 312 21.17 3.84 25.57
C PRO A 312 20.02 2.89 25.31
N LEU A 313 19.45 2.33 26.38
CA LEU A 313 18.29 1.45 26.27
C LEU A 313 17.04 2.18 26.72
N GLU A 314 15.96 1.88 26.04
CA GLU A 314 14.62 2.40 26.30
C GLU A 314 13.64 1.23 26.53
N PRO A 315 12.54 1.44 27.24
CA PRO A 315 11.53 0.42 27.42
C PRO A 315 11.04 -0.14 26.06
N GLY A 316 10.96 -1.45 25.94
CA GLY A 316 10.54 -2.10 24.70
C GLY A 316 11.61 -2.26 23.63
N ALA A 317 12.85 -1.83 23.89
CA ALA A 317 13.95 -2.06 22.98
C ALA A 317 14.32 -3.55 22.89
N VAL A 318 14.84 -3.94 21.71
CA VAL A 318 15.38 -5.27 21.46
C VAL A 318 16.90 -5.18 21.31
N ILE A 319 17.62 -5.96 22.10
CA ILE A 319 19.07 -6.13 21.97
C ILE A 319 19.30 -7.32 21.06
N LEU A 320 19.93 -7.09 19.92
CA LEU A 320 20.24 -8.13 18.95
C LEU A 320 21.74 -8.35 18.87
N VAL A 321 22.15 -9.58 19.20
CA VAL A 321 23.56 -10.01 19.18
C VAL A 321 23.79 -10.86 17.94
N PRO A 322 24.56 -10.38 16.94
CA PRO A 322 24.81 -11.14 15.71
C PRO A 322 25.86 -12.22 15.89
N ASN A 323 25.85 -13.20 14.98
CA ASN A 323 26.83 -14.28 14.90
C ASN A 323 28.18 -13.78 14.35
N LYS A 324 29.28 -14.43 14.76
CA LYS A 324 30.64 -14.25 14.20
C LYS A 324 30.81 -14.90 12.82
N ALA A 325 30.02 -15.93 12.52
CA ALA A 325 30.36 -16.96 11.53
C ALA A 325 30.35 -16.50 10.08
N GLU A 326 29.92 -15.30 9.76
CA GLU A 326 30.08 -14.82 8.38
C GLU A 326 30.59 -13.38 8.35
N LYS A 327 31.49 -13.09 7.41
CA LYS A 327 31.91 -11.72 7.02
C LYS A 327 30.74 -10.92 6.42
N THR A 328 29.56 -11.49 6.41
CA THR A 328 28.33 -10.88 5.95
C THR A 328 27.85 -9.88 7.01
N ARG A 329 27.79 -8.64 6.66
CA ARG A 329 26.99 -7.65 7.40
C ARG A 329 25.58 -8.20 7.45
N MET A 330 24.94 -8.24 8.62
CA MET A 330 23.50 -8.50 8.67
C MET A 330 22.86 -7.63 7.60
N SER A 331 22.13 -8.27 6.71
CA SER A 331 21.45 -7.52 5.66
C SER A 331 20.46 -6.57 6.33
N ILE A 332 20.27 -5.41 5.75
CA ILE A 332 19.23 -4.47 6.22
C ILE A 332 17.89 -5.18 6.37
N GLN A 333 17.69 -6.25 5.63
CA GLN A 333 16.51 -7.11 5.63
C GLN A 333 16.32 -7.98 6.87
N GLU A 334 17.38 -8.58 7.38
CA GLU A 334 17.31 -9.33 8.65
C GLU A 334 16.94 -8.38 9.80
N ILE A 335 17.45 -7.14 9.74
CA ILE A 335 17.15 -6.11 10.72
C ILE A 335 15.70 -5.61 10.55
N LEU A 336 15.24 -5.40 9.31
CA LEU A 336 13.86 -5.01 9.00
C LEU A 336 12.86 -6.14 9.30
N GLY A 337 13.22 -7.40 9.04
CA GLY A 337 12.40 -8.56 9.38
C GLY A 337 12.09 -8.63 10.88
N ILE A 338 13.05 -8.29 11.74
CA ILE A 338 12.85 -8.24 13.19
C ILE A 338 11.89 -7.11 13.58
N THR A 339 12.00 -5.96 12.95
CA THR A 339 11.10 -4.83 13.23
C THR A 339 9.67 -5.08 12.75
N THR A 340 9.49 -5.82 11.64
CA THR A 340 8.16 -6.19 11.13
C THR A 340 7.48 -7.24 11.99
N THR A 341 8.22 -8.24 12.50
CA THR A 341 7.66 -9.23 13.44
C THR A 341 7.17 -8.60 14.73
N LEU A 342 7.84 -7.57 15.24
CA LEU A 342 7.39 -6.83 16.42
C LEU A 342 6.14 -5.98 16.13
N GLY A 343 6.06 -5.36 14.97
CA GLY A 343 4.88 -4.61 14.52
C GLY A 343 3.68 -5.51 14.26
N THR A 344 3.89 -6.62 13.52
CA THR A 344 2.83 -7.58 13.21
C THR A 344 2.35 -8.34 14.45
N LEU A 345 3.23 -8.65 15.41
CA LEU A 345 2.82 -9.27 16.67
C LEU A 345 1.93 -8.34 17.50
N ALA A 346 2.23 -7.04 17.52
CA ALA A 346 1.39 -6.04 18.19
C ALA A 346 0.02 -5.89 17.52
N LEU A 347 -0.03 -5.94 16.19
CA LEU A 347 -1.27 -5.90 15.41
C LEU A 347 -2.10 -7.17 15.59
N LEU A 348 -1.46 -8.36 15.58
CA LEU A 348 -2.12 -9.64 15.83
C LEU A 348 -2.69 -9.74 17.25
N ILE A 349 -1.97 -9.28 18.26
CA ILE A 349 -2.46 -9.29 19.65
C ILE A 349 -3.68 -8.37 19.79
N ASN A 350 -3.73 -7.26 19.06
CA ASN A 350 -4.89 -6.37 19.09
C ASN A 350 -6.10 -6.92 18.31
N SER A 351 -5.87 -7.64 17.22
CA SER A 351 -6.94 -8.30 16.44
C SER A 351 -7.55 -9.50 17.15
N LEU A 352 -6.84 -10.13 18.09
CA LEU A 352 -7.36 -11.24 18.90
C LEU A 352 -8.12 -10.78 20.16
N LYS A 353 -8.15 -9.48 20.45
CA LYS A 353 -8.90 -8.90 21.59
C LYS A 353 -10.26 -8.33 21.18
N ASN A 354 -10.60 -8.35 19.92
CA ASN A 354 -11.92 -8.08 19.38
C ASN A 354 -12.53 -9.38 18.86
#